data_116519e23cf96f8cc97264a1d893df99
#
_entry.id   116519e23cf96f8cc97264a1d893df99
#
_cell.length_a   1.000
_cell.length_b   1.000
_cell.length_c   1.000
_cell.angle_alpha   90.00
_cell.angle_beta   90.00
_cell.angle_gamma   90.00
#
_symmetry.space_group_name_H-M   'P 1'
#
loop_
_entity.id
_entity.type
_entity.pdbx_description
1 polymer ?
#
loop_
_entity_poly.entity_id
_entity_poly.type
_entity_poly.pdbx_seq_one_letter_code
_entity_poly.pdbx_strand_id
1 'polypeptide(L)'
;IFGCTDTIAFNYDPIANTDNESCTPITPGCTDPNAFNFNAEANTEDFSCLDIIYGCTDETAFNYDLLANTDNGGCIDVSEGCMDPLAYNYDAVYNTEDGSCLYDAGCIGGPGIPYWLNDPCYAWVIMIDPYCCNNSWDDKCQQIYWSCSWDSPLDTRDLLRGHDIVMYPN
;
A
#
# COMPACT_ATOMS: atom_id res chain seq x y z
N ILE A 1 35.52 -52.26 23.34
CA ILE A 1 34.38 -51.83 22.52
C ILE A 1 34.87 -50.60 21.73
N PHE A 2 34.74 -50.68 20.40
CA PHE A 2 35.07 -49.55 19.50
C PHE A 2 33.88 -48.61 19.35
N GLY A 3 34.12 -47.29 19.38
CA GLY A 3 33.12 -46.24 19.21
C GLY A 3 33.73 -44.82 19.37
N CYS A 4 32.92 -43.77 19.29
CA CYS A 4 33.40 -42.42 19.58
C CYS A 4 33.62 -42.21 21.08
N THR A 5 34.83 -41.85 21.47
CA THR A 5 35.21 -41.62 22.87
C THR A 5 35.25 -40.14 23.26
N ASP A 6 34.98 -39.23 22.31
CA ASP A 6 34.90 -37.80 22.58
C ASP A 6 33.56 -37.44 23.23
N THR A 7 33.60 -36.99 24.47
CA THR A 7 32.42 -36.67 25.29
C THR A 7 31.62 -35.44 24.78
N ILE A 8 32.18 -34.66 23.87
CA ILE A 8 31.50 -33.51 23.25
C ILE A 8 31.01 -33.80 21.84
N ALA A 9 31.24 -35.04 21.35
CA ALA A 9 30.70 -35.44 20.05
C ALA A 9 29.21 -35.81 20.13
N PHE A 10 28.49 -35.60 19.03
CA PHE A 10 27.07 -35.94 18.88
C PHE A 10 26.80 -37.42 19.11
N ASN A 11 27.70 -38.28 18.62
CA ASN A 11 27.60 -39.74 18.68
C ASN A 11 28.54 -40.34 19.74
N TYR A 12 28.82 -39.59 20.84
CA TYR A 12 29.58 -40.14 21.97
C TYR A 12 28.96 -41.44 22.48
N ASP A 13 29.83 -42.45 22.62
CA ASP A 13 29.43 -43.77 23.20
C ASP A 13 30.12 -43.95 24.56
N PRO A 14 29.35 -43.87 25.70
CA PRO A 14 29.93 -43.99 27.03
C PRO A 14 30.48 -45.36 27.36
N ILE A 15 30.20 -46.40 26.56
CA ILE A 15 30.76 -47.77 26.75
C ILE A 15 31.96 -48.07 25.84
N ALA A 16 32.25 -47.16 24.88
CA ALA A 16 33.45 -47.29 24.06
C ALA A 16 34.71 -47.04 24.92
N ASN A 17 35.69 -47.88 24.73
CA ASN A 17 37.00 -47.79 25.37
C ASN A 17 38.14 -47.67 24.35
N THR A 18 37.83 -47.66 23.09
CA THR A 18 38.79 -47.52 21.97
C THR A 18 38.14 -46.66 20.89
N ASP A 19 38.74 -45.50 20.60
CA ASP A 19 38.25 -44.63 19.56
C ASP A 19 38.42 -45.27 18.17
N ASN A 20 37.37 -45.18 17.37
CA ASN A 20 37.35 -45.72 16.00
C ASN A 20 37.33 -44.64 14.93
N GLU A 21 37.61 -43.36 15.33
CA GLU A 21 37.64 -42.19 14.46
C GLU A 21 36.27 -41.86 13.84
N SER A 22 35.13 -42.31 14.46
CA SER A 22 33.79 -42.07 13.97
C SER A 22 33.11 -40.85 14.63
N CYS A 23 33.82 -40.11 15.45
CA CYS A 23 33.24 -38.98 16.16
C CYS A 23 32.67 -37.93 15.21
N THR A 24 31.41 -37.56 15.43
CA THR A 24 30.69 -36.56 14.65
C THR A 24 30.55 -35.30 15.51
N PRO A 25 31.01 -34.14 15.03
CA PRO A 25 30.84 -32.89 15.75
C PRO A 25 29.36 -32.55 15.98
N ILE A 26 29.03 -31.88 17.09
CA ILE A 26 27.73 -31.24 17.27
C ILE A 26 27.61 -30.07 16.30
N THR A 27 26.55 -30.08 15.50
CA THR A 27 26.18 -29.01 14.58
C THR A 27 24.78 -28.51 14.98
N PRO A 28 24.69 -27.44 15.77
CA PRO A 28 23.40 -26.90 16.19
C PRO A 28 22.67 -26.22 15.04
N GLY A 29 21.34 -26.26 15.09
CA GLY A 29 20.47 -25.59 14.13
C GLY A 29 19.05 -26.17 14.16
N CYS A 30 18.16 -25.60 13.36
CA CYS A 30 16.81 -26.12 13.23
C CYS A 30 16.82 -27.48 12.49
N THR A 31 16.31 -28.50 13.16
CA THR A 31 16.24 -29.87 12.65
C THR A 31 14.86 -30.28 12.11
N ASP A 32 13.84 -29.38 12.22
CA ASP A 32 12.50 -29.64 11.67
C ASP A 32 12.47 -29.36 10.14
N PRO A 33 12.24 -30.39 9.30
CA PRO A 33 12.19 -30.23 7.85
C PRO A 33 10.99 -29.38 7.37
N ASN A 34 10.01 -29.07 8.22
CA ASN A 34 8.88 -28.20 7.90
C ASN A 34 9.12 -26.75 8.30
N ALA A 35 10.23 -26.44 8.96
CA ALA A 35 10.56 -25.08 9.34
C ALA A 35 11.14 -24.28 8.16
N PHE A 36 10.90 -22.97 8.16
CA PHE A 36 11.45 -22.05 7.13
C PHE A 36 12.98 -22.06 7.08
N ASN A 37 13.62 -22.15 8.23
CA ASN A 37 15.09 -22.15 8.37
C ASN A 37 15.68 -23.52 8.65
N PHE A 38 15.00 -24.60 8.18
CA PHE A 38 15.54 -25.96 8.27
C PHE A 38 16.99 -26.03 7.81
N ASN A 39 17.84 -26.65 8.62
CA ASN A 39 19.23 -26.90 8.29
C ASN A 39 19.50 -28.41 8.22
N ALA A 40 19.66 -28.94 7.01
CA ALA A 40 19.91 -30.37 6.80
C ALA A 40 21.27 -30.85 7.36
N GLU A 41 22.20 -29.95 7.68
CA GLU A 41 23.51 -30.28 8.28
C GLU A 41 23.44 -30.29 9.80
N ALA A 42 22.38 -29.72 10.40
CA ALA A 42 22.20 -29.75 11.82
C ALA A 42 21.88 -31.16 12.32
N ASN A 43 22.55 -31.58 13.40
CA ASN A 43 22.30 -32.84 14.09
C ASN A 43 21.82 -32.64 15.52
N THR A 44 21.72 -31.38 15.98
CA THR A 44 21.30 -31.03 17.34
C THR A 44 20.38 -29.84 17.28
N GLU A 45 19.15 -30.01 17.78
CA GLU A 45 18.15 -28.94 17.84
C GLU A 45 18.60 -27.83 18.80
N ASP A 46 18.59 -26.57 18.33
CA ASP A 46 18.95 -25.39 19.08
C ASP A 46 17.74 -24.46 19.39
N PHE A 47 16.55 -24.90 19.04
CA PHE A 47 15.28 -24.18 19.18
C PHE A 47 15.18 -22.89 18.36
N SER A 48 15.94 -22.82 17.27
CA SER A 48 15.92 -21.67 16.34
C SER A 48 14.90 -21.83 15.21
N CYS A 49 14.12 -22.92 15.19
CA CYS A 49 13.15 -23.18 14.12
C CYS A 49 12.13 -22.05 14.00
N LEU A 50 11.92 -21.61 12.78
CA LEU A 50 10.92 -20.61 12.43
C LEU A 50 9.80 -21.25 11.63
N ASP A 51 8.56 -20.96 11.98
CA ASP A 51 7.39 -21.42 11.24
C ASP A 51 7.36 -20.80 9.83
N ILE A 52 6.86 -21.54 8.85
CA ILE A 52 6.56 -21.01 7.53
C ILE A 52 5.29 -20.16 7.62
N ILE A 53 5.39 -18.88 7.27
CA ILE A 53 4.28 -17.94 7.18
C ILE A 53 4.12 -17.53 5.72
N TYR A 54 3.05 -18.02 5.09
CA TYR A 54 2.76 -17.72 3.69
C TYR A 54 2.04 -16.38 3.54
N GLY A 55 2.50 -15.55 2.61
CA GLY A 55 1.89 -14.28 2.25
C GLY A 55 2.60 -13.65 1.06
N CYS A 56 2.23 -12.43 0.70
CA CYS A 56 2.98 -11.66 -0.29
C CYS A 56 4.23 -11.07 0.37
N THR A 57 5.41 -11.40 -0.17
CA THR A 57 6.70 -10.91 0.34
C THR A 57 7.27 -9.75 -0.48
N ASP A 58 6.55 -9.26 -1.48
CA ASP A 58 6.94 -8.08 -2.26
C ASP A 58 6.49 -6.80 -1.53
N GLU A 59 7.46 -6.02 -1.05
CA GLU A 59 7.22 -4.76 -0.32
C GLU A 59 6.52 -3.69 -1.18
N THR A 60 6.50 -3.85 -2.50
CA THR A 60 5.84 -2.92 -3.43
C THR A 60 4.41 -3.33 -3.75
N ALA A 61 3.98 -4.52 -3.34
CA ALA A 61 2.65 -5.01 -3.60
C ALA A 61 1.59 -4.41 -2.66
N PHE A 62 0.36 -4.25 -3.15
CA PHE A 62 -0.77 -3.74 -2.39
C PHE A 62 -1.08 -4.57 -1.14
N ASN A 63 -0.92 -5.89 -1.24
CA ASN A 63 -1.20 -6.84 -0.16
C ASN A 63 0.07 -7.41 0.49
N TYR A 64 1.15 -6.62 0.52
CA TYR A 64 2.38 -6.99 1.23
C TYR A 64 2.09 -7.40 2.68
N ASP A 65 2.66 -8.52 3.09
CA ASP A 65 2.56 -9.00 4.47
C ASP A 65 3.94 -9.02 5.14
N LEU A 66 4.16 -8.09 6.05
CA LEU A 66 5.43 -7.96 6.79
C LEU A 66 5.80 -9.23 7.58
N LEU A 67 4.83 -10.07 7.94
CA LEU A 67 5.07 -11.29 8.72
C LEU A 67 5.36 -12.51 7.84
N ALA A 68 5.02 -12.43 6.55
CA ALA A 68 5.29 -13.51 5.62
C ALA A 68 6.80 -13.69 5.40
N ASN A 69 7.26 -14.94 5.48
CA ASN A 69 8.62 -15.33 5.14
C ASN A 69 8.69 -16.23 3.89
N THR A 70 7.53 -16.59 3.36
CA THR A 70 7.43 -17.46 2.19
C THR A 70 6.35 -16.92 1.26
N ASP A 71 6.74 -16.57 0.03
CA ASP A 71 5.79 -16.08 -0.96
C ASP A 71 4.79 -17.17 -1.35
N ASN A 72 3.51 -16.79 -1.34
CA ASN A 72 2.40 -17.67 -1.75
C ASN A 72 2.01 -17.50 -3.22
N GLY A 73 2.69 -16.61 -3.97
CA GLY A 73 2.38 -16.25 -5.35
C GLY A 73 1.10 -15.42 -5.51
N GLY A 74 0.59 -14.85 -4.41
CA GLY A 74 -0.66 -14.07 -4.37
C GLY A 74 -0.43 -12.56 -4.26
N CYS A 75 0.74 -12.05 -4.62
CA CYS A 75 0.99 -10.62 -4.63
C CYS A 75 0.09 -9.91 -5.64
N ILE A 76 -0.47 -8.78 -5.22
CA ILE A 76 -1.35 -7.92 -6.02
C ILE A 76 -0.60 -6.63 -6.29
N ASP A 77 -0.41 -6.30 -7.56
CA ASP A 77 0.22 -5.04 -7.95
C ASP A 77 -0.59 -3.83 -7.45
N VAL A 78 0.12 -2.76 -7.08
CA VAL A 78 -0.50 -1.46 -6.82
C VAL A 78 -1.06 -0.91 -8.13
N SER A 79 -2.35 -0.56 -8.15
CA SER A 79 -3.03 0.09 -9.25
C SER A 79 -3.63 1.39 -8.73
N GLU A 80 -3.01 2.50 -9.09
CA GLU A 80 -3.38 3.83 -8.59
C GLU A 80 -4.44 4.49 -9.48
N GLY A 81 -5.39 5.16 -8.85
CA GLY A 81 -6.45 5.92 -9.51
C GLY A 81 -7.57 6.30 -8.58
N CYS A 82 -8.64 6.87 -9.11
CA CYS A 82 -9.78 7.31 -8.33
C CYS A 82 -10.64 6.13 -7.86
N MET A 83 -10.77 5.97 -6.55
CA MET A 83 -11.56 4.91 -5.90
C MET A 83 -12.93 5.39 -5.36
N ASP A 84 -13.27 6.68 -5.48
CA ASP A 84 -14.57 7.19 -5.02
C ASP A 84 -15.66 6.92 -6.07
N PRO A 85 -16.69 6.09 -5.75
CA PRO A 85 -17.80 5.81 -6.68
C PRO A 85 -18.63 7.03 -7.08
N LEU A 86 -18.50 8.16 -6.37
CA LEU A 86 -19.18 9.41 -6.69
C LEU A 86 -18.38 10.28 -7.68
N ALA A 87 -17.13 9.95 -7.92
CA ALA A 87 -16.31 10.69 -8.86
C ALA A 87 -16.59 10.28 -10.31
N TYR A 88 -16.43 11.23 -11.23
CA TYR A 88 -16.66 11.01 -12.66
C TYR A 88 -15.70 9.98 -13.27
N ASN A 89 -14.44 9.98 -12.82
CA ASN A 89 -13.39 9.09 -13.29
C ASN A 89 -13.15 7.89 -12.36
N TYR A 90 -14.18 7.51 -11.57
CA TYR A 90 -14.12 6.28 -10.79
C TYR A 90 -13.89 5.05 -11.66
N ASP A 91 -12.97 4.20 -11.23
CA ASP A 91 -12.83 2.87 -11.81
C ASP A 91 -12.53 1.84 -10.70
N ALA A 92 -13.35 0.79 -10.63
CA ALA A 92 -13.22 -0.27 -9.64
C ALA A 92 -11.96 -1.15 -9.82
N VAL A 93 -11.20 -0.94 -10.88
CA VAL A 93 -9.92 -1.65 -11.12
C VAL A 93 -8.80 -1.18 -10.19
N TYR A 94 -8.90 0.07 -9.69
CA TYR A 94 -7.91 0.64 -8.81
C TYR A 94 -8.03 0.11 -7.39
N ASN A 95 -6.89 -0.08 -6.74
CA ASN A 95 -6.79 -0.55 -5.36
C ASN A 95 -6.08 0.45 -4.43
N THR A 96 -5.60 1.56 -5.00
CA THR A 96 -4.88 2.61 -4.27
C THR A 96 -5.34 3.97 -4.75
N GLU A 97 -5.82 4.80 -3.83
CA GLU A 97 -6.25 6.17 -4.13
C GLU A 97 -5.04 7.09 -4.37
N ASP A 98 -5.00 7.75 -5.52
CA ASP A 98 -3.92 8.68 -5.92
C ASP A 98 -4.30 10.17 -5.84
N GLY A 99 -5.54 10.47 -5.42
CA GLY A 99 -6.07 11.81 -5.37
C GLY A 99 -6.53 12.38 -6.72
N SER A 100 -6.61 11.54 -7.75
CA SER A 100 -7.01 11.95 -9.11
C SER A 100 -8.53 12.07 -9.31
N CYS A 101 -9.33 11.83 -8.27
CA CYS A 101 -10.79 11.87 -8.37
C CYS A 101 -11.29 13.22 -8.90
N LEU A 102 -12.14 13.17 -9.92
CA LEU A 102 -12.75 14.33 -10.56
C LEU A 102 -14.22 14.41 -10.21
N TYR A 103 -14.66 15.55 -9.70
CA TYR A 103 -16.04 15.78 -9.32
C TYR A 103 -16.64 16.85 -10.21
N ASP A 104 -17.74 16.51 -10.89
CA ASP A 104 -18.48 17.44 -11.75
C ASP A 104 -19.25 18.45 -10.89
N ALA A 105 -19.12 19.73 -11.20
CA ALA A 105 -19.86 20.79 -10.55
C ALA A 105 -21.35 20.82 -10.93
N GLY A 106 -21.80 20.02 -11.90
CA GLY A 106 -23.16 19.99 -12.41
C GLY A 106 -23.55 21.25 -13.17
N CYS A 107 -22.58 21.96 -13.75
CA CYS A 107 -22.82 23.17 -14.54
C CYS A 107 -23.51 22.84 -15.86
N ILE A 108 -24.51 23.65 -16.27
CA ILE A 108 -25.28 23.47 -17.50
C ILE A 108 -24.78 24.31 -18.67
N GLY A 109 -23.92 25.28 -18.42
CA GLY A 109 -23.32 26.15 -19.44
C GLY A 109 -21.80 26.23 -19.31
N GLY A 110 -21.10 26.41 -20.45
CA GLY A 110 -19.67 26.65 -20.43
C GLY A 110 -18.91 26.08 -21.63
N PRO A 111 -17.60 26.36 -21.76
CA PRO A 111 -16.79 25.96 -22.89
C PRO A 111 -16.46 24.45 -22.92
N GLY A 112 -16.85 23.74 -21.91
CA GLY A 112 -16.69 22.31 -21.80
C GLY A 112 -17.36 21.78 -20.53
N ILE A 113 -18.09 20.71 -20.64
CA ILE A 113 -18.69 19.98 -19.54
C ILE A 113 -18.00 18.63 -19.50
N PRO A 114 -17.61 18.11 -18.33
CA PRO A 114 -17.89 18.59 -16.98
C PRO A 114 -16.90 19.67 -16.48
N TYR A 115 -17.35 20.49 -15.52
CA TYR A 115 -16.49 21.39 -14.75
C TYR A 115 -16.01 20.66 -13.51
N TRP A 116 -14.69 20.63 -13.34
CA TRP A 116 -14.10 19.90 -12.24
C TRP A 116 -14.02 20.75 -10.98
N LEU A 117 -14.73 20.36 -9.90
CA LEU A 117 -14.65 21.04 -8.61
C LEU A 117 -13.26 20.95 -7.96
N ASN A 118 -12.46 19.98 -8.34
CA ASN A 118 -11.10 19.87 -7.87
C ASN A 118 -10.10 20.75 -8.66
N ASP A 119 -10.54 21.48 -9.68
CA ASP A 119 -9.84 22.65 -10.16
C ASP A 119 -10.24 23.86 -9.30
N PRO A 120 -9.34 24.36 -8.43
CA PRO A 120 -9.72 25.44 -7.49
C PRO A 120 -10.09 26.73 -8.20
N CYS A 121 -9.60 26.96 -9.41
CA CYS A 121 -9.95 28.16 -10.17
C CYS A 121 -11.35 28.04 -10.78
N TYR A 122 -11.76 26.88 -11.30
CA TYR A 122 -13.14 26.65 -11.71
C TYR A 122 -14.11 26.78 -10.53
N ALA A 123 -13.80 26.12 -9.41
CA ALA A 123 -14.60 26.22 -8.21
C ALA A 123 -14.76 27.68 -7.72
N TRP A 124 -13.69 28.44 -7.77
CA TRP A 124 -13.70 29.86 -7.41
C TRP A 124 -14.54 30.71 -8.36
N VAL A 125 -14.44 30.52 -9.68
CA VAL A 125 -15.25 31.25 -10.67
C VAL A 125 -16.74 31.04 -10.44
N ILE A 126 -17.18 29.78 -10.31
CA ILE A 126 -18.62 29.48 -10.15
C ILE A 126 -19.16 29.94 -8.79
N MET A 127 -18.32 30.10 -7.77
CA MET A 127 -18.65 30.65 -6.50
C MET A 127 -18.83 32.20 -6.57
N ILE A 128 -17.93 32.90 -7.30
CA ILE A 128 -17.96 34.36 -7.45
C ILE A 128 -19.06 34.79 -8.41
N ASP A 129 -19.24 34.07 -9.51
CA ASP A 129 -20.27 34.35 -10.50
C ASP A 129 -21.03 33.07 -10.88
N PRO A 130 -22.12 32.72 -10.18
CA PRO A 130 -22.92 31.52 -10.46
C PRO A 130 -23.50 31.48 -11.88
N TYR A 131 -23.56 32.62 -12.59
CA TYR A 131 -23.99 32.66 -13.99
C TYR A 131 -23.11 31.81 -14.86
N CYS A 132 -21.80 31.73 -14.58
CA CYS A 132 -20.82 30.93 -15.30
C CYS A 132 -21.13 29.43 -15.27
N CYS A 133 -21.78 28.97 -14.22
CA CYS A 133 -22.21 27.59 -14.07
C CYS A 133 -23.64 27.35 -14.58
N ASN A 134 -24.57 28.28 -14.24
CA ASN A 134 -26.00 28.05 -14.45
C ASN A 134 -26.51 28.45 -15.85
N ASN A 135 -25.71 29.22 -16.60
CA ASN A 135 -26.16 29.76 -17.89
C ASN A 135 -25.10 29.51 -19.01
N SER A 136 -23.99 30.25 -18.97
CA SER A 136 -22.93 30.14 -19.97
C SER A 136 -21.60 30.64 -19.43
N TRP A 137 -20.52 30.06 -19.96
CA TRP A 137 -19.17 30.57 -19.72
C TRP A 137 -18.86 31.66 -20.73
N ASP A 138 -18.85 32.90 -20.29
CA ASP A 138 -18.59 34.08 -21.10
C ASP A 138 -17.18 34.66 -20.86
N ASP A 139 -16.88 35.78 -21.54
CA ASP A 139 -15.58 36.44 -21.40
C ASP A 139 -15.31 36.93 -19.95
N LYS A 140 -16.35 37.23 -19.18
CA LYS A 140 -16.19 37.59 -17.79
C LYS A 140 -15.79 36.41 -16.93
N CYS A 141 -16.42 35.28 -17.13
CA CYS A 141 -16.05 34.03 -16.49
C CYS A 141 -14.58 33.68 -16.77
N GLN A 142 -14.17 33.82 -18.03
CA GLN A 142 -12.80 33.54 -18.44
C GLN A 142 -11.79 34.53 -17.83
N GLN A 143 -12.16 35.79 -17.67
CA GLN A 143 -11.31 36.80 -17.01
C GLN A 143 -11.15 36.48 -15.51
N ILE A 144 -12.25 36.08 -14.85
CA ILE A 144 -12.19 35.65 -13.45
C ILE A 144 -11.27 34.43 -13.32
N TYR A 145 -11.40 33.42 -14.19
CA TYR A 145 -10.56 32.23 -14.19
C TYR A 145 -9.06 32.58 -14.36
N TRP A 146 -8.73 33.46 -15.33
CA TRP A 146 -7.34 33.89 -15.52
C TRP A 146 -6.78 34.74 -14.39
N SER A 147 -7.64 35.42 -13.62
CA SER A 147 -7.22 36.19 -12.45
C SER A 147 -7.03 35.31 -11.21
N CYS A 148 -7.44 34.04 -11.26
CA CYS A 148 -7.24 33.10 -10.19
C CYS A 148 -5.75 32.76 -10.03
N SER A 149 -5.22 32.96 -8.84
CA SER A 149 -3.91 32.46 -8.44
C SER A 149 -4.09 31.15 -7.71
N TRP A 150 -3.28 30.16 -8.02
CA TRP A 150 -3.28 28.84 -7.38
C TRP A 150 -3.04 28.90 -5.84
N ASP A 151 -2.63 30.06 -5.32
CA ASP A 151 -2.51 30.35 -3.88
C ASP A 151 -3.83 30.80 -3.26
N SER A 152 -4.98 30.67 -3.95
CA SER A 152 -6.29 31.06 -3.43
C SER A 152 -6.70 30.16 -2.23
N PRO A 153 -7.23 30.73 -1.14
CA PRO A 153 -7.40 30.04 0.15
C PRO A 153 -8.56 29.03 0.21
N LEU A 154 -9.12 28.63 -0.93
CA LEU A 154 -10.18 27.63 -0.94
C LEU A 154 -9.57 26.23 -0.97
N ASP A 155 -9.59 25.57 0.18
CA ASP A 155 -9.38 24.11 0.23
C ASP A 155 -10.57 23.45 -0.51
N THR A 156 -10.29 22.80 -1.63
CA THR A 156 -11.31 22.07 -2.42
C THR A 156 -12.08 21.06 -1.57
N ARG A 157 -11.49 20.56 -0.49
CA ARG A 157 -12.15 19.68 0.48
C ARG A 157 -13.32 20.33 1.21
N ASP A 158 -13.33 21.64 1.36
CA ASP A 158 -14.44 22.37 1.99
C ASP A 158 -15.63 22.50 1.04
N LEU A 159 -15.38 22.59 -0.26
CA LEU A 159 -16.43 22.63 -1.29
C LEU A 159 -17.13 21.26 -1.44
N LEU A 160 -16.38 20.17 -1.32
CA LEU A 160 -16.89 18.80 -1.46
C LEU A 160 -17.69 18.30 -0.25
N ARG A 161 -17.53 18.91 0.93
CA ARG A 161 -18.21 18.49 2.16
C ARG A 161 -19.63 18.98 2.31
N GLY A 162 -20.18 19.74 1.35
CA GLY A 162 -21.58 20.20 1.37
C GLY A 162 -21.93 21.06 2.60
N HIS A 163 -20.93 21.67 3.24
CA HIS A 163 -21.17 22.57 4.35
C HIS A 163 -21.65 23.90 3.83
N ASP A 164 -22.83 24.29 4.30
CA ASP A 164 -23.51 25.55 4.07
C ASP A 164 -22.55 26.73 3.89
N ILE A 165 -22.35 27.12 2.63
CA ILE A 165 -21.68 28.36 2.32
C ILE A 165 -22.66 29.47 2.82
N VAL A 166 -22.41 29.98 4.02
CA VAL A 166 -23.12 31.15 4.54
C VAL A 166 -22.74 32.31 3.65
N MET A 167 -23.61 32.61 2.70
CA MET A 167 -23.52 33.83 1.91
C MET A 167 -23.75 35.00 2.86
N TYR A 168 -22.73 35.79 3.15
CA TYR A 168 -22.91 37.08 3.79
C TYR A 168 -23.49 38.04 2.74
N PRO A 169 -24.71 38.58 2.95
CA PRO A 169 -25.23 39.63 2.07
C PRO A 169 -24.42 40.90 2.29
N ASN A 170 -24.08 41.58 1.20
CA ASN A 170 -23.57 42.95 1.22
C ASN A 170 -24.57 43.90 1.86
#